data_1fc703bfaf7a1440031ceba03bd6330c
#
_entry.id   1fc703bfaf7a1440031ceba03bd6330c
#
_cell.length_a   1.000
_cell.length_b   1.000
_cell.length_c   1.000
_cell.angle_alpha   90.00
_cell.angle_beta   90.00
_cell.angle_gamma   90.00
#
_symmetry.space_group_name_H-M   'P 1'
#
loop_
_entity.id
_entity.type
_entity.pdbx_description
1 polymer ?
#
loop_
_entity_poly.entity_id
_entity_poly.type
_entity_poly.pdbx_seq_one_letter_code
_entity_poly.pdbx_strand_id
1 'polypeptide(L)'
;KLLATVEKINDRPAYQVAPTLIPQNSILAQVSDAMNAVEIVGDAVGKTLFYGAGAGGEATASAVLADVIDIAKGHKSIVKPDSATVVTFLDNNEKRNKNYIRFNSSSLNDLTNHVLPTLEKHQIVVEKIEEINENLVLLTQEIDEKTLQKALTELSQTYCNQLSFTRFRLAKSVN
;
A
#
# COMPACT_ATOMS: atom_id res chain seq x y z
N LYS A 1 -7.82 -0.22 3.98
CA LYS A 1 -6.98 0.46 4.99
C LYS A 1 -5.89 1.27 4.33
N LEU A 2 -5.44 2.35 4.97
CA LEU A 2 -4.18 2.97 4.65
C LEU A 2 -3.07 2.16 5.30
N LEU A 3 -2.22 1.53 4.50
CA LEU A 3 -1.11 0.72 5.01
C LEU A 3 0.23 1.38 4.71
N ALA A 4 1.08 1.42 5.72
CA ALA A 4 2.52 1.60 5.56
C ALA A 4 3.16 0.21 5.49
N THR A 5 3.90 -0.07 4.43
CA THR A 5 4.58 -1.36 4.25
C THR A 5 6.07 -1.15 4.04
N VAL A 6 6.85 -2.02 4.66
CA VAL A 6 8.29 -2.14 4.41
C VAL A 6 8.58 -3.60 4.07
N GLU A 7 9.25 -3.84 2.97
CA GLU A 7 9.63 -5.19 2.53
C GLU A 7 11.02 -5.18 1.92
N LYS A 8 11.70 -6.31 1.94
CA LYS A 8 13.01 -6.49 1.31
C LYS A 8 12.79 -7.14 -0.06
N ILE A 9 13.18 -6.46 -1.13
CA ILE A 9 13.08 -6.92 -2.51
C ILE A 9 14.48 -6.91 -3.12
N ASN A 10 15.00 -8.07 -3.52
CA ASN A 10 16.34 -8.21 -4.09
C ASN A 10 17.41 -7.50 -3.24
N ASP A 11 17.41 -7.77 -1.95
CA ASP A 11 18.31 -7.18 -0.94
C ASP A 11 18.20 -5.67 -0.74
N ARG A 12 17.30 -5.00 -1.44
CA ARG A 12 16.99 -3.58 -1.23
C ARG A 12 15.70 -3.42 -0.43
N PRO A 13 15.68 -2.60 0.62
CA PRO A 13 14.44 -2.26 1.30
C PRO A 13 13.56 -1.42 0.38
N ALA A 14 12.27 -1.75 0.37
CA ALA A 14 11.22 -1.01 -0.31
C ALA A 14 10.18 -0.59 0.72
N TYR A 15 9.77 0.66 0.70
CA TYR A 15 8.72 1.16 1.58
C TYR A 15 7.61 1.81 0.76
N GLN A 16 6.42 1.87 1.35
CA GLN A 16 5.27 2.44 0.69
C GLN A 16 4.18 2.76 1.68
N VAL A 17 3.49 3.87 1.50
CA VAL A 17 2.24 4.19 2.18
C VAL A 17 1.15 4.35 1.11
N ALA A 18 0.10 3.54 1.20
CA ALA A 18 -0.96 3.57 0.20
C ALA A 18 -2.30 3.04 0.72
N PRO A 19 -3.42 3.53 0.17
CA PRO A 19 -4.71 2.86 0.30
C PRO A 19 -4.61 1.45 -0.28
N THR A 20 -4.93 0.45 0.55
CA THR A 20 -4.75 -0.96 0.22
C THR A 20 -5.99 -1.76 0.55
N LEU A 21 -6.45 -2.59 -0.38
CA LEU A 21 -7.47 -3.59 -0.13
C LEU A 21 -6.81 -4.78 0.55
N ILE A 22 -7.38 -5.18 1.67
CA ILE A 22 -6.93 -6.32 2.46
C ILE A 22 -8.09 -7.30 2.64
N PRO A 23 -7.83 -8.61 2.76
CA PRO A 23 -8.89 -9.58 3.02
C PRO A 23 -9.67 -9.22 4.30
N GLN A 24 -10.99 -9.33 4.24
CA GLN A 24 -11.86 -8.97 5.36
C GLN A 24 -11.60 -9.81 6.62
N ASN A 25 -11.15 -11.05 6.43
CA ASN A 25 -10.78 -11.97 7.51
C ASN A 25 -9.35 -11.75 8.04
N SER A 26 -8.61 -10.77 7.52
CA SER A 26 -7.30 -10.39 8.06
C SER A 26 -7.46 -9.69 9.42
N ILE A 27 -6.54 -9.96 10.35
CA ILE A 27 -6.50 -9.28 11.65
C ILE A 27 -6.34 -7.76 11.44
N LEU A 28 -5.54 -7.33 10.47
CA LEU A 28 -5.38 -5.91 10.15
C LEU A 28 -6.70 -5.26 9.68
N ALA A 29 -7.63 -6.02 9.10
CA ALA A 29 -8.94 -5.50 8.72
C ALA A 29 -9.79 -5.09 9.91
N GLN A 30 -9.61 -5.75 11.05
CA GLN A 30 -10.35 -5.53 12.29
C GLN A 30 -9.82 -4.33 13.11
N VAL A 31 -8.66 -3.80 12.77
CA VAL A 31 -8.09 -2.62 13.44
C VAL A 31 -8.91 -1.39 13.07
N SER A 32 -9.50 -0.71 14.03
CA SER A 32 -10.37 0.46 13.82
C SER A 32 -10.15 1.52 14.89
N ASP A 33 -10.75 2.68 14.67
CA ASP A 33 -10.77 3.82 15.58
C ASP A 33 -9.36 4.30 15.96
N ALA A 34 -9.09 4.51 17.24
CA ALA A 34 -7.80 4.96 17.76
C ALA A 34 -6.75 3.84 17.86
N MET A 35 -7.11 2.62 17.46
CA MET A 35 -6.19 1.48 17.54
C MET A 35 -5.27 1.41 16.35
N ASN A 36 -4.03 1.01 16.61
CA ASN A 36 -3.02 0.76 15.60
C ASN A 36 -2.52 -0.69 15.70
N ALA A 37 -2.02 -1.20 14.58
CA ALA A 37 -1.34 -2.49 14.56
C ALA A 37 -0.10 -2.44 13.66
N VAL A 38 0.92 -3.20 14.06
CA VAL A 38 2.11 -3.48 13.26
C VAL A 38 2.23 -4.98 13.11
N GLU A 39 2.12 -5.48 11.89
CA GLU A 39 2.37 -6.89 11.55
C GLU A 39 3.80 -7.00 11.03
N ILE A 40 4.57 -7.90 11.63
CA ILE A 40 5.93 -8.24 11.20
C ILE A 40 5.92 -9.70 10.76
N VAL A 41 6.47 -9.96 9.58
CA VAL A 41 6.63 -11.32 9.06
C VAL A 41 8.11 -11.68 9.13
N GLY A 42 8.46 -12.53 10.07
CA GLY A 42 9.81 -13.06 10.24
C GLY A 42 9.97 -14.41 9.54
N ASP A 43 11.20 -14.77 9.23
CA ASP A 43 11.56 -16.04 8.58
C ASP A 43 11.35 -17.26 9.48
N ALA A 44 11.64 -17.12 10.77
CA ALA A 44 11.57 -18.23 11.73
C ALA A 44 10.23 -18.31 12.47
N VAL A 45 9.69 -17.15 12.91
CA VAL A 45 8.47 -17.13 13.75
C VAL A 45 7.20 -16.84 12.93
N GLY A 46 7.33 -16.51 11.66
CA GLY A 46 6.19 -16.15 10.83
C GLY A 46 5.58 -14.80 11.22
N LYS A 47 4.25 -14.73 11.24
CA LYS A 47 3.52 -13.48 11.52
C LYS A 47 3.45 -13.17 13.01
N THR A 48 3.90 -11.99 13.37
CA THR A 48 3.77 -11.41 14.71
C THR A 48 3.01 -10.10 14.61
N LEU A 49 2.06 -9.86 15.49
CA LEU A 49 1.24 -8.65 15.51
C LEU A 49 1.41 -7.91 16.84
N PHE A 50 1.70 -6.63 16.74
CA PHE A 50 1.62 -5.68 17.85
C PHE A 50 0.36 -4.84 17.65
N TYR A 51 -0.48 -4.79 18.68
CA TYR A 51 -1.76 -4.08 18.64
C TYR A 51 -1.95 -3.26 19.90
N GLY A 52 -2.35 -2.01 19.74
CA GLY A 52 -2.57 -1.13 20.88
C GLY A 52 -3.08 0.26 20.47
N ALA A 53 -3.38 1.09 21.46
CA ALA A 53 -3.76 2.47 21.23
C ALA A 53 -2.54 3.24 20.71
N GLY A 54 -2.69 3.83 19.50
CA GLY A 54 -1.65 4.65 18.88
C GLY A 54 -1.87 6.15 19.05
N ALA A 55 -3.04 6.54 19.58
CA ALA A 55 -3.39 7.94 19.86
C ALA A 55 -4.22 8.03 21.14
N GLY A 56 -4.26 9.23 21.70
CA GLY A 56 -4.97 9.52 22.95
C GLY A 56 -4.02 10.02 24.05
N GLY A 57 -4.56 10.86 24.95
CA GLY A 57 -3.77 11.50 26.00
C GLY A 57 -3.07 10.51 26.91
N GLU A 58 -3.77 9.47 27.34
CA GLU A 58 -3.21 8.45 28.26
C GLU A 58 -2.10 7.64 27.61
N ALA A 59 -2.28 7.17 26.37
CA ALA A 59 -1.27 6.40 25.64
C ALA A 59 0.00 7.24 25.41
N THR A 60 -0.16 8.50 25.02
CA THR A 60 0.97 9.42 24.82
C THR A 60 1.65 9.76 26.13
N ALA A 61 0.90 10.07 27.20
CA ALA A 61 1.46 10.36 28.50
C ALA A 61 2.24 9.18 29.09
N SER A 62 1.74 7.95 28.92
CA SER A 62 2.42 6.73 29.36
C SER A 62 3.77 6.55 28.65
N ALA A 63 3.83 6.78 27.34
CA ALA A 63 5.06 6.68 26.58
C ALA A 63 6.10 7.73 27.01
N VAL A 64 5.67 9.00 27.13
CA VAL A 64 6.54 10.08 27.60
C VAL A 64 7.07 9.80 29.02
N LEU A 65 6.21 9.34 29.93
CA LEU A 65 6.60 9.03 31.29
C LEU A 65 7.59 7.84 31.36
N ALA A 66 7.40 6.85 30.49
CA ALA A 66 8.35 5.74 30.39
C ALA A 66 9.75 6.21 29.99
N ASP A 67 9.85 7.08 28.98
CA ASP A 67 11.12 7.68 28.55
C ASP A 67 11.78 8.51 29.64
N VAL A 68 11.00 9.32 30.38
CA VAL A 68 11.50 10.09 31.53
C VAL A 68 12.06 9.18 32.63
N ILE A 69 11.35 8.10 32.94
CA ILE A 69 11.80 7.11 33.95
C ILE A 69 13.08 6.43 33.50
N ASP A 70 13.18 6.05 32.23
CA ASP A 70 14.38 5.40 31.69
C ASP A 70 15.60 6.32 31.73
N ILE A 71 15.43 7.58 31.40
CA ILE A 71 16.49 8.60 31.53
C ILE A 71 16.90 8.77 33.00
N ALA A 72 15.92 8.86 33.91
CA ALA A 72 16.18 9.00 35.35
C ALA A 72 16.93 7.79 35.93
N LYS A 73 16.69 6.59 35.40
CA LYS A 73 17.44 5.36 35.76
C LYS A 73 18.82 5.27 35.12
N GLY A 74 19.19 6.23 34.28
CA GLY A 74 20.46 6.24 33.57
C GLY A 74 20.53 5.26 32.39
N HIS A 75 19.38 4.74 31.93
CA HIS A 75 19.34 3.92 30.74
C HIS A 75 19.73 4.78 29.52
N LYS A 76 20.79 4.39 28.84
CA LYS A 76 21.23 5.04 27.60
C LYS A 76 20.76 4.20 26.43
N SER A 77 20.32 4.86 25.35
CA SER A 77 20.06 4.15 24.10
C SER A 77 21.32 3.40 23.67
N ILE A 78 21.21 2.08 23.59
CA ILE A 78 22.32 1.19 23.21
C ILE A 78 22.48 1.12 21.69
N VAL A 79 21.49 1.62 20.94
CA VAL A 79 21.53 1.61 19.49
C VAL A 79 22.47 2.70 19.02
N LYS A 80 23.76 2.37 18.93
CA LYS A 80 24.66 3.11 18.04
C LYS A 80 24.27 2.66 16.63
N PRO A 81 23.83 3.57 15.74
CA PRO A 81 23.71 3.20 14.33
C PRO A 81 25.09 2.73 13.89
N ASP A 82 25.15 1.50 13.40
CA ASP A 82 26.37 0.94 12.86
C ASP A 82 26.82 1.89 11.72
N SER A 83 27.88 2.60 12.00
CA SER A 83 28.36 3.67 11.13
C SER A 83 28.85 3.03 9.84
N ALA A 84 28.09 3.13 8.78
CA ALA A 84 28.54 3.07 7.41
C ALA A 84 27.85 2.12 6.42
N THR A 85 26.79 1.43 6.77
CA THR A 85 26.06 0.72 5.71
C THR A 85 25.12 1.71 5.03
N VAL A 86 25.53 2.25 3.89
CA VAL A 86 24.62 3.04 3.05
C VAL A 86 23.56 2.10 2.50
N VAL A 87 22.34 2.22 2.99
CA VAL A 87 21.21 1.43 2.53
C VAL A 87 20.63 2.09 1.28
N THR A 88 20.71 1.39 0.15
CA THR A 88 20.06 1.84 -1.09
C THR A 88 18.65 1.29 -1.15
N PHE A 89 17.68 2.17 -1.08
CA PHE A 89 16.27 1.81 -1.20
C PHE A 89 15.88 1.49 -2.65
N LEU A 90 14.90 0.60 -2.82
CA LEU A 90 14.26 0.40 -4.10
C LEU A 90 13.47 1.66 -4.48
N ASP A 91 13.57 2.10 -5.72
CA ASP A 91 12.72 3.19 -6.22
C ASP A 91 11.25 2.75 -6.18
N ASN A 92 10.39 3.60 -5.63
CA ASN A 92 8.95 3.33 -5.58
C ASN A 92 8.32 3.13 -6.97
N ASN A 93 8.91 3.70 -8.00
CA ASN A 93 8.50 3.51 -9.39
C ASN A 93 8.75 2.09 -9.91
N GLU A 94 9.72 1.38 -9.32
CA GLU A 94 10.06 -0.02 -9.68
C GLU A 94 9.23 -1.04 -8.87
N LYS A 95 8.57 -0.59 -7.80
CA LYS A 95 7.79 -1.48 -6.95
C LYS A 95 6.57 -2.02 -7.69
N ARG A 96 6.43 -3.36 -7.70
CA ARG A 96 5.35 -4.05 -8.39
C ARG A 96 4.22 -4.37 -7.42
N ASN A 97 2.99 -4.05 -7.84
CA ASN A 97 1.78 -4.32 -7.06
C ASN A 97 0.65 -4.80 -7.98
N LYS A 98 -0.23 -5.64 -7.44
CA LYS A 98 -1.57 -5.84 -8.01
C LYS A 98 -2.43 -4.63 -7.67
N ASN A 99 -3.28 -4.22 -8.58
CA ASN A 99 -4.13 -3.05 -8.40
C ASN A 99 -5.59 -3.38 -8.70
N TYR A 100 -6.47 -2.87 -7.86
CA TYR A 100 -7.87 -2.69 -8.13
C TYR A 100 -8.04 -1.28 -8.69
N ILE A 101 -8.69 -1.16 -9.83
CA ILE A 101 -8.94 0.14 -10.45
C ILE A 101 -10.42 0.17 -10.84
N ARG A 102 -11.12 1.19 -10.39
CA ARG A 102 -12.50 1.45 -10.76
C ARG A 102 -12.55 2.70 -11.61
N PHE A 103 -12.97 2.56 -12.83
CA PHE A 103 -13.22 3.64 -13.76
C PHE A 103 -14.69 4.01 -13.78
N ASN A 104 -14.97 5.29 -13.80
CA ASN A 104 -16.31 5.86 -13.87
C ASN A 104 -16.40 6.77 -15.10
N SER A 105 -17.44 6.59 -15.92
CA SER A 105 -17.76 7.43 -17.06
C SER A 105 -19.27 7.45 -17.29
N SER A 106 -19.73 8.40 -18.04
CA SER A 106 -21.13 8.49 -18.50
C SER A 106 -21.54 7.38 -19.47
N SER A 107 -20.60 6.60 -20.01
CA SER A 107 -20.84 5.52 -20.97
C SER A 107 -19.90 4.34 -20.73
N LEU A 108 -20.48 3.16 -20.43
CA LEU A 108 -19.74 1.91 -20.27
C LEU A 108 -19.04 1.45 -21.55
N ASN A 109 -19.68 1.64 -22.70
CA ASN A 109 -19.09 1.31 -23.99
C ASN A 109 -17.81 2.11 -24.23
N ASP A 110 -17.80 3.39 -23.86
CA ASP A 110 -16.62 4.23 -23.99
C ASP A 110 -15.51 3.76 -23.04
N LEU A 111 -15.86 3.33 -21.82
CA LEU A 111 -14.88 2.77 -20.88
C LEU A 111 -14.17 1.55 -21.47
N THR A 112 -14.92 0.58 -21.96
CA THR A 112 -14.35 -0.66 -22.49
C THR A 112 -13.52 -0.41 -23.75
N ASN A 113 -14.02 0.43 -24.66
CA ASN A 113 -13.36 0.71 -25.94
C ASN A 113 -12.08 1.55 -25.78
N HIS A 114 -11.91 2.25 -24.66
CA HIS A 114 -10.77 3.16 -24.48
C HIS A 114 -9.80 2.66 -23.41
N VAL A 115 -10.32 2.15 -22.29
CA VAL A 115 -9.48 1.73 -21.16
C VAL A 115 -8.69 0.49 -21.53
N LEU A 116 -9.34 -0.57 -22.03
CA LEU A 116 -8.67 -1.84 -22.30
C LEU A 116 -7.56 -1.72 -23.36
N PRO A 117 -7.77 -1.08 -24.52
CA PRO A 117 -6.71 -0.89 -25.51
C PRO A 117 -5.52 -0.07 -24.98
N THR A 118 -5.79 0.93 -24.12
CA THR A 118 -4.71 1.72 -23.51
C THR A 118 -3.89 0.87 -22.54
N LEU A 119 -4.54 0.04 -21.71
CA LEU A 119 -3.84 -0.86 -20.81
C LEU A 119 -3.01 -1.91 -21.60
N GLU A 120 -3.57 -2.48 -22.66
CA GLU A 120 -2.88 -3.42 -23.53
C GLU A 120 -1.66 -2.79 -24.22
N LYS A 121 -1.78 -1.57 -24.73
CA LYS A 121 -0.68 -0.79 -25.30
C LYS A 121 0.49 -0.64 -24.33
N HIS A 122 0.20 -0.48 -23.04
CA HIS A 122 1.20 -0.41 -21.98
C HIS A 122 1.58 -1.79 -21.41
N GLN A 123 1.15 -2.89 -22.03
CA GLN A 123 1.43 -4.26 -21.59
C GLN A 123 0.95 -4.57 -20.17
N ILE A 124 -0.13 -3.93 -19.75
CA ILE A 124 -0.76 -4.15 -18.45
C ILE A 124 -1.75 -5.30 -18.58
N VAL A 125 -1.43 -6.42 -17.92
CA VAL A 125 -2.30 -7.60 -17.94
C VAL A 125 -3.40 -7.43 -16.90
N VAL A 126 -4.65 -7.55 -17.36
CA VAL A 126 -5.84 -7.53 -16.52
C VAL A 126 -6.24 -8.95 -16.17
N GLU A 127 -6.31 -9.29 -14.88
CA GLU A 127 -6.72 -10.61 -14.39
C GLU A 127 -8.24 -10.77 -14.37
N LYS A 128 -8.95 -9.70 -14.03
CA LYS A 128 -10.40 -9.73 -13.87
C LYS A 128 -11.01 -8.40 -14.29
N ILE A 129 -12.15 -8.49 -14.96
CA ILE A 129 -12.94 -7.34 -15.40
C ILE A 129 -14.36 -7.58 -14.92
N GLU A 130 -14.96 -6.59 -14.30
CA GLU A 130 -16.37 -6.59 -13.89
C GLU A 130 -17.00 -5.23 -14.16
N GLU A 131 -18.26 -5.27 -14.55
CA GLU A 131 -19.12 -4.09 -14.65
C GLU A 131 -20.04 -4.02 -13.44
N ILE A 132 -19.89 -2.97 -12.64
CA ILE A 132 -20.67 -2.80 -11.41
C ILE A 132 -21.23 -1.38 -11.38
N ASN A 133 -22.57 -1.26 -11.41
CA ASN A 133 -23.26 0.03 -11.33
C ASN A 133 -22.65 1.09 -12.27
N GLU A 134 -22.58 0.77 -13.56
CA GLU A 134 -22.04 1.66 -14.62
C GLU A 134 -20.53 2.00 -14.44
N ASN A 135 -19.82 1.31 -13.59
CA ASN A 135 -18.38 1.43 -13.47
C ASN A 135 -17.68 0.20 -14.04
N LEU A 136 -16.56 0.40 -14.70
CA LEU A 136 -15.64 -0.66 -15.09
C LEU A 136 -14.65 -0.90 -13.97
N VAL A 137 -14.65 -2.11 -13.43
CA VAL A 137 -13.76 -2.54 -12.36
C VAL A 137 -12.74 -3.53 -12.90
N LEU A 138 -11.46 -3.25 -12.66
CA LEU A 138 -10.36 -4.06 -13.11
C LEU A 138 -9.48 -4.52 -11.95
N LEU A 139 -9.01 -5.76 -12.03
CA LEU A 139 -7.88 -6.27 -11.26
C LEU A 139 -6.71 -6.51 -12.20
N THR A 140 -5.55 -5.92 -11.90
CA THR A 140 -4.35 -6.13 -12.70
C THR A 140 -3.49 -7.24 -12.11
N GLN A 141 -2.67 -7.88 -12.94
CA GLN A 141 -1.49 -8.59 -12.45
C GLN A 141 -0.49 -7.62 -11.79
N GLU A 142 0.58 -8.16 -11.23
CA GLU A 142 1.64 -7.30 -10.68
C GLU A 142 2.26 -6.44 -11.78
N ILE A 143 2.21 -5.14 -11.58
CA ILE A 143 2.75 -4.13 -12.49
C ILE A 143 3.57 -3.11 -11.70
N ASP A 144 4.64 -2.61 -12.30
CA ASP A 144 5.43 -1.53 -11.71
C ASP A 144 4.66 -0.19 -11.75
N GLU A 145 4.93 0.62 -10.74
CA GLU A 145 4.23 1.89 -10.54
C GLU A 145 4.39 2.83 -11.73
N LYS A 146 5.58 2.89 -12.31
CA LYS A 146 5.89 3.78 -13.44
C LYS A 146 5.06 3.46 -14.67
N THR A 147 4.94 2.18 -15.01
CA THR A 147 4.16 1.72 -16.18
C THR A 147 2.67 2.00 -15.97
N LEU A 148 2.15 1.66 -14.79
CA LEU A 148 0.74 1.93 -14.49
C LEU A 148 0.43 3.43 -14.52
N GLN A 149 1.29 4.26 -13.92
CA GLN A 149 1.10 5.71 -13.90
C GLN A 149 1.09 6.32 -15.30
N LYS A 150 1.93 5.83 -16.22
CA LYS A 150 1.92 6.26 -17.62
C LYS A 150 0.58 5.97 -18.29
N ALA A 151 0.05 4.76 -18.15
CA ALA A 151 -1.23 4.38 -18.73
C ALA A 151 -2.39 5.22 -18.17
N LEU A 152 -2.44 5.41 -16.84
CA LEU A 152 -3.47 6.22 -16.19
C LEU A 152 -3.38 7.71 -16.58
N THR A 153 -2.16 8.22 -16.75
CA THR A 153 -1.96 9.62 -17.22
C THR A 153 -2.43 9.79 -18.66
N GLU A 154 -2.11 8.84 -19.55
CA GLU A 154 -2.59 8.85 -20.93
C GLU A 154 -4.12 8.85 -20.98
N LEU A 155 -4.76 7.95 -20.22
CA LEU A 155 -6.22 7.91 -20.11
C LEU A 155 -6.80 9.25 -19.62
N SER A 156 -6.22 9.83 -18.58
CA SER A 156 -6.69 11.11 -18.03
C SER A 156 -6.54 12.27 -19.02
N GLN A 157 -5.46 12.29 -19.79
CA GLN A 157 -5.22 13.34 -20.79
C GLN A 157 -6.10 13.21 -22.02
N THR A 158 -6.34 11.99 -22.49
CA THR A 158 -7.12 11.71 -23.69
C THR A 158 -8.62 11.95 -23.45
N TYR A 159 -9.10 11.64 -22.25
CA TYR A 159 -10.52 11.68 -21.89
C TYR A 159 -10.85 12.71 -20.81
N CYS A 160 -10.17 13.85 -20.83
CA CYS A 160 -10.37 14.98 -19.90
C CYS A 160 -11.86 15.22 -19.58
N ASN A 161 -12.22 15.20 -18.29
CA ASN A 161 -13.57 15.40 -17.76
C ASN A 161 -14.63 14.31 -18.07
N GLN A 162 -14.32 13.28 -18.85
CA GLN A 162 -15.25 12.18 -19.15
C GLN A 162 -14.90 10.89 -18.41
N LEU A 163 -13.67 10.75 -17.94
CA LEU A 163 -13.16 9.58 -17.25
C LEU A 163 -12.58 9.96 -15.90
N SER A 164 -13.10 9.38 -14.84
CA SER A 164 -12.47 9.41 -13.52
C SER A 164 -12.15 8.00 -13.06
N PHE A 165 -11.16 7.86 -12.20
CA PHE A 165 -10.83 6.55 -11.64
C PHE A 165 -10.45 6.64 -10.16
N THR A 166 -10.71 5.54 -9.45
CA THR A 166 -10.25 5.30 -8.09
C THR A 166 -9.39 4.06 -8.08
N ARG A 167 -8.25 4.13 -7.42
CA ARG A 167 -7.28 3.06 -7.39
C ARG A 167 -6.92 2.66 -5.96
N PHE A 168 -6.84 1.34 -5.74
CA PHE A 168 -6.32 0.72 -4.52
C PHE A 168 -5.28 -0.34 -4.89
N ARG A 169 -4.28 -0.50 -4.06
CA ARG A 169 -3.38 -1.65 -4.15
C ARG A 169 -4.01 -2.86 -3.47
N LEU A 170 -3.61 -4.05 -3.87
CA LEU A 170 -3.97 -5.27 -3.15
C LEU A 170 -2.83 -5.65 -2.22
N ALA A 171 -3.17 -6.04 -0.99
CA ALA A 171 -2.21 -6.61 -0.08
C ALA A 171 -1.66 -7.92 -0.67
N LYS A 172 -0.36 -8.11 -0.60
CA LYS A 172 0.25 -9.41 -0.94
C LYS A 172 -0.23 -10.43 0.09
N SER A 173 -0.69 -11.58 -0.40
CA SER A 173 -0.89 -12.73 0.48
C SER A 173 0.49 -13.24 0.92
N VAL A 174 0.80 -13.07 2.19
CA VAL A 174 1.96 -13.73 2.80
C VAL A 174 1.47 -15.11 3.23
N ASN A 175 1.89 -16.14 2.49
CA ASN A 175 1.64 -17.54 2.82
C ASN A 175 2.42 -17.94 4.07
#